data_1dba0de4b22a4ce18627b15ba985f18d
#
_entry.id   1dba0de4b22a4ce18627b15ba985f18d
#
_cell.length_a   1.000
_cell.length_b   1.000
_cell.length_c   1.000
_cell.angle_alpha   90.00
_cell.angle_beta   90.00
_cell.angle_gamma   90.00
#
_symmetry.space_group_name_H-M   'P 1'
#
loop_
_entity.id
_entity.type
_entity.pdbx_description
1 polymer ?
#
loop_
_entity_poly.entity_id
_entity_poly.type
_entity_poly.pdbx_seq_one_letter_code
_entity_poly.pdbx_strand_id
1 'polypeptide(L)'
;MARPRLQFLGLMPWVQQTAIRGNMRATLSRPGQLADLVADRLGGRGAFRQLVVSSRGRMLRAFQAEEPSEGGRVRLRRDAAYESFLTFDALLAQGSTPDAAALRDDLDELLRSSLLTRGFMLNCGECRTVQFTPIERVGRTYPCTRCGALNSLTGDRWHRAGSEPEFYYDLHPAMRTILKDSGDLTLLLGNRLARLAEEYSDLAEVEFAEEGAGKPSFEIDLIAHRDGDLVIGECKEGDLGGGQTRQQLIAKRLDAAELLRADRIVFGTALPEWPTGDQDAVRTLASSRGIKAQIDFIADLRRH
;
A
#
# COMPACT_ATOMS: atom_id res chain seq x y z
N MET A 1 27.09 -31.78 25.94
CA MET A 1 27.01 -31.24 24.57
C MET A 1 25.87 -30.23 24.51
N ALA A 2 26.18 -28.95 24.31
CA ALA A 2 25.14 -27.93 24.09
C ALA A 2 24.43 -28.24 22.75
N ARG A 3 23.10 -28.33 22.76
CA ARG A 3 22.33 -28.47 21.53
C ARG A 3 22.55 -27.21 20.69
N PRO A 4 22.86 -27.32 19.38
CA PRO A 4 22.95 -26.15 18.52
C PRO A 4 21.60 -25.41 18.57
N ARG A 5 21.63 -24.10 18.87
CA ARG A 5 20.45 -23.26 18.69
C ARG A 5 20.10 -23.30 17.20
N LEU A 6 18.94 -23.84 16.87
CA LEU A 6 18.35 -23.67 15.54
C LEU A 6 18.08 -22.16 15.39
N GLN A 7 18.92 -21.49 14.62
CA GLN A 7 18.59 -20.15 14.16
C GLN A 7 17.52 -20.33 13.10
N PHE A 8 16.31 -19.91 13.40
CA PHE A 8 15.28 -19.80 12.38
C PHE A 8 15.74 -18.73 11.40
N LEU A 9 15.86 -19.10 10.15
CA LEU A 9 15.99 -18.14 9.05
C LEU A 9 14.78 -17.19 9.13
N GLY A 10 15.00 -15.90 8.89
CA GLY A 10 13.87 -14.96 8.77
C GLY A 10 12.87 -15.45 7.70
N LEU A 11 11.64 -14.96 7.74
CA LEU A 11 10.56 -15.46 6.89
C LEU A 11 10.92 -15.46 5.38
N MET A 12 11.53 -14.38 4.86
CA MET A 12 11.91 -14.31 3.44
C MET A 12 12.96 -15.37 3.02
N PRO A 13 14.08 -15.55 3.73
CA PRO A 13 15.00 -16.64 3.46
C PRO A 13 14.36 -18.03 3.49
N TRP A 14 13.41 -18.25 4.41
CA TRP A 14 12.67 -19.49 4.48
C TRP A 14 11.78 -19.71 3.24
N VAL A 15 11.03 -18.67 2.83
CA VAL A 15 10.20 -18.68 1.61
C VAL A 15 11.05 -18.97 0.38
N GLN A 16 12.22 -18.31 0.25
CA GLN A 16 13.15 -18.52 -0.85
C GLN A 16 13.65 -19.97 -0.93
N GLN A 17 14.07 -20.53 0.20
CA GLN A 17 14.53 -21.92 0.24
C GLN A 17 13.43 -22.91 -0.09
N THR A 18 12.20 -22.62 0.33
CA THR A 18 11.03 -23.47 0.03
C THR A 18 10.67 -23.39 -1.45
N ALA A 19 10.70 -22.20 -2.03
CA ALA A 19 10.48 -21.97 -3.46
C ALA A 19 11.50 -22.75 -4.32
N ILE A 20 12.80 -22.69 -3.97
CA ILE A 20 13.87 -23.40 -4.68
C ILE A 20 13.60 -24.91 -4.69
N ARG A 21 13.11 -25.51 -3.61
CA ARG A 21 12.74 -26.93 -3.57
C ARG A 21 11.59 -27.26 -4.53
N GLY A 22 10.73 -26.30 -4.83
CA GLY A 22 9.68 -26.40 -5.84
C GLY A 22 10.11 -25.94 -7.23
N ASN A 23 11.42 -25.80 -7.49
CA ASN A 23 11.98 -25.28 -8.75
C ASN A 23 11.49 -23.87 -9.10
N MET A 24 11.29 -23.04 -8.08
CA MET A 24 10.85 -21.65 -8.21
C MET A 24 11.81 -20.69 -7.50
N ARG A 25 11.80 -19.44 -7.91
CA ARG A 25 12.44 -18.32 -7.24
C ARG A 25 11.38 -17.43 -6.61
N ALA A 26 11.57 -17.05 -5.35
CA ALA A 26 10.71 -16.11 -4.65
C ALA A 26 11.46 -14.78 -4.45
N THR A 27 10.81 -13.67 -4.82
CA THR A 27 11.33 -12.31 -4.66
C THR A 27 10.18 -11.38 -4.25
N LEU A 28 10.49 -10.27 -3.58
CA LEU A 28 9.49 -9.22 -3.42
C LEU A 28 9.16 -8.61 -4.78
N SER A 29 7.88 -8.42 -5.06
CA SER A 29 7.41 -7.62 -6.18
C SER A 29 7.84 -6.15 -6.02
N ARG A 30 7.64 -5.33 -7.05
CA ARG A 30 7.93 -3.89 -6.91
C ARG A 30 7.08 -3.22 -5.81
N PRO A 31 5.76 -3.44 -5.69
CA PRO A 31 4.99 -2.96 -4.53
C PRO A 31 5.52 -3.50 -3.19
N GLY A 32 5.92 -4.76 -3.10
CA GLY A 32 6.53 -5.34 -1.90
C GLY A 32 7.82 -4.63 -1.48
N GLN A 33 8.72 -4.34 -2.43
CA GLN A 33 9.94 -3.57 -2.17
C GLN A 33 9.64 -2.15 -1.70
N LEU A 34 8.62 -1.49 -2.27
CA LEU A 34 8.18 -0.17 -1.82
C LEU A 34 7.57 -0.23 -0.42
N ALA A 35 6.82 -1.28 -0.10
CA ALA A 35 6.28 -1.50 1.24
C ALA A 35 7.39 -1.67 2.28
N ASP A 36 8.44 -2.42 1.97
CA ASP A 36 9.61 -2.55 2.85
C ASP A 36 10.35 -1.21 3.02
N LEU A 37 10.55 -0.45 1.92
CA LEU A 37 11.14 0.88 1.99
C LEU A 37 10.37 1.83 2.93
N VAL A 38 9.03 1.81 2.88
CA VAL A 38 8.19 2.61 3.78
C VAL A 38 8.25 2.07 5.20
N ALA A 39 8.23 0.75 5.37
CA ALA A 39 8.34 0.12 6.67
C ALA A 39 9.65 0.49 7.38
N ASP A 40 10.78 0.46 6.66
CA ASP A 40 12.09 0.84 7.22
C ASP A 40 12.10 2.29 7.73
N ARG A 41 11.49 3.21 7.00
CA ARG A 41 11.36 4.63 7.43
C ARG A 41 10.52 4.80 8.69
N LEU A 42 9.59 3.90 8.92
CA LEU A 42 8.66 3.93 10.06
C LEU A 42 9.17 3.13 11.26
N GLY A 43 10.30 2.45 11.16
CA GLY A 43 10.83 1.59 12.23
C GLY A 43 10.30 0.15 12.16
N GLY A 44 9.84 -0.29 11.01
CA GLY A 44 9.49 -1.67 10.71
C GLY A 44 8.03 -1.89 10.29
N ARG A 45 7.75 -3.10 9.82
CA ARG A 45 6.43 -3.48 9.29
C ARG A 45 5.30 -3.35 10.33
N GLY A 46 5.59 -3.59 11.60
CA GLY A 46 4.63 -3.38 12.69
C GLY A 46 4.15 -1.93 12.78
N ALA A 47 5.08 -0.97 12.74
CA ALA A 47 4.76 0.46 12.75
C ALA A 47 4.00 0.87 11.48
N PHE A 48 4.34 0.30 10.33
CA PHE A 48 3.62 0.57 9.09
C PHE A 48 2.16 0.05 9.15
N ARG A 49 1.92 -1.15 9.67
CA ARG A 49 0.55 -1.66 9.88
C ARG A 49 -0.25 -0.75 10.82
N GLN A 50 0.37 -0.27 11.91
CA GLN A 50 -0.28 0.66 12.84
C GLN A 50 -0.60 2.00 12.18
N LEU A 51 0.30 2.53 11.33
CA LEU A 51 0.02 3.73 10.55
C LEU A 51 -1.24 3.55 9.69
N VAL A 52 -1.34 2.45 8.93
CA VAL A 52 -2.43 2.24 7.96
C VAL A 52 -3.80 2.13 8.64
N VAL A 53 -3.89 1.62 9.87
CA VAL A 53 -5.15 1.53 10.64
C VAL A 53 -5.49 2.83 11.38
N SER A 54 -4.57 3.75 11.53
CA SER A 54 -4.76 5.00 12.28
C SER A 54 -5.50 6.09 11.47
N SER A 55 -5.78 7.24 12.12
CA SER A 55 -6.26 8.47 11.46
C SER A 55 -5.35 8.88 10.30
N ARG A 56 -4.02 8.75 10.48
CA ARG A 56 -3.01 9.06 9.46
C ARG A 56 -3.17 8.18 8.22
N GLY A 57 -3.42 6.88 8.38
CA GLY A 57 -3.69 6.00 7.25
C GLY A 57 -4.94 6.40 6.46
N ARG A 58 -6.01 6.80 7.15
CA ARG A 58 -7.20 7.36 6.50
C ARG A 58 -6.90 8.64 5.74
N MET A 59 -6.11 9.55 6.34
CA MET A 59 -5.65 10.77 5.70
C MET A 59 -4.83 10.50 4.43
N LEU A 60 -3.91 9.54 4.47
CA LEU A 60 -3.09 9.17 3.30
C LEU A 60 -3.98 8.63 2.15
N ARG A 61 -5.03 7.89 2.45
CA ARG A 61 -6.00 7.42 1.43
C ARG A 61 -6.78 8.57 0.79
N ALA A 62 -6.97 9.70 1.47
CA ALA A 62 -7.63 10.86 0.88
C ALA A 62 -6.94 11.39 -0.39
N PHE A 63 -5.64 11.15 -0.54
CA PHE A 63 -4.90 11.51 -1.76
C PHE A 63 -5.27 10.65 -2.99
N GLN A 64 -5.94 9.51 -2.80
CA GLN A 64 -6.38 8.61 -3.88
C GLN A 64 -7.82 8.90 -4.32
N ALA A 65 -8.61 9.62 -3.54
CA ALA A 65 -10.00 9.91 -3.88
C ALA A 65 -10.10 10.66 -5.22
N GLU A 66 -10.97 10.19 -6.10
CA GLU A 66 -11.13 10.75 -7.44
C GLU A 66 -12.01 12.00 -7.47
N GLU A 67 -12.88 12.16 -6.48
CA GLU A 67 -13.80 13.28 -6.44
C GLU A 67 -13.09 14.60 -6.14
N PRO A 68 -13.41 15.69 -6.87
CA PRO A 68 -12.96 17.01 -6.52
C PRO A 68 -13.64 17.40 -5.20
N SER A 69 -12.87 17.46 -4.11
CA SER A 69 -13.37 18.14 -2.92
C SER A 69 -13.48 19.64 -3.24
N GLU A 70 -14.63 20.23 -3.02
CA GLU A 70 -14.76 21.68 -3.06
C GLU A 70 -13.70 22.30 -2.14
N GLY A 71 -12.83 23.14 -2.71
CA GLY A 71 -11.89 23.96 -1.96
C GLY A 71 -10.64 23.25 -1.43
N GLY A 72 -9.56 23.20 -2.23
CA GLY A 72 -8.23 22.86 -1.71
C GLY A 72 -7.59 21.59 -2.26
N ARG A 73 -8.22 20.91 -3.21
CA ARG A 73 -7.61 19.81 -3.96
C ARG A 73 -7.17 20.32 -5.33
N VAL A 74 -5.93 20.01 -5.72
CA VAL A 74 -5.43 20.19 -7.08
C VAL A 74 -5.01 18.82 -7.62
N ARG A 75 -5.44 18.50 -8.83
CA ARG A 75 -5.03 17.29 -9.55
C ARG A 75 -4.15 17.69 -10.71
N LEU A 76 -2.94 17.19 -10.73
CA LEU A 76 -2.01 17.36 -11.85
C LEU A 76 -1.82 16.03 -12.56
N ARG A 77 -1.74 16.07 -13.87
CA ARG A 77 -1.36 14.93 -14.67
C ARG A 77 0.17 14.83 -14.68
N ARG A 78 0.69 13.74 -14.13
CA ARG A 78 2.10 13.35 -14.29
C ARG A 78 2.12 12.04 -15.09
N ASP A 79 2.81 12.06 -16.21
CA ASP A 79 2.87 10.96 -17.16
C ASP A 79 1.47 10.47 -17.56
N ALA A 80 1.11 9.22 -17.27
CA ALA A 80 -0.18 8.63 -17.58
C ALA A 80 -1.21 8.72 -16.44
N ALA A 81 -0.86 9.27 -15.26
CA ALA A 81 -1.71 9.28 -14.09
C ALA A 81 -2.00 10.69 -13.57
N TYR A 82 -3.11 10.84 -12.86
CA TYR A 82 -3.40 12.04 -12.09
C TYR A 82 -2.92 11.86 -10.65
N GLU A 83 -2.26 12.89 -10.12
CA GLU A 83 -1.82 12.98 -8.74
C GLU A 83 -2.58 14.10 -8.03
N SER A 84 -3.04 13.82 -6.82
CA SER A 84 -3.76 14.80 -5.98
C SER A 84 -2.82 15.46 -4.99
N PHE A 85 -2.99 16.76 -4.84
CA PHE A 85 -2.32 17.62 -3.86
C PHE A 85 -3.41 18.26 -3.01
N LEU A 86 -3.28 18.20 -1.70
CA LEU A 86 -4.32 18.63 -0.77
C LEU A 86 -3.82 19.76 0.12
N THR A 87 -4.68 20.75 0.39
CA THR A 87 -4.42 21.77 1.40
C THR A 87 -4.77 21.23 2.79
N PHE A 88 -4.39 21.98 3.83
CA PHE A 88 -4.77 21.70 5.21
C PHE A 88 -6.30 21.62 5.37
N ASP A 89 -7.03 22.57 4.81
CA ASP A 89 -8.50 22.63 4.91
C ASP A 89 -9.16 21.46 4.18
N ALA A 90 -8.61 21.06 3.02
CA ALA A 90 -9.10 19.89 2.31
C ALA A 90 -8.89 18.58 3.10
N LEU A 91 -7.77 18.45 3.82
CA LEU A 91 -7.51 17.31 4.69
C LEU A 91 -8.41 17.33 5.94
N LEU A 92 -8.64 18.50 6.52
CA LEU A 92 -9.54 18.67 7.65
C LEU A 92 -10.98 18.30 7.28
N ALA A 93 -11.44 18.72 6.10
CA ALA A 93 -12.77 18.40 5.58
C ALA A 93 -13.02 16.92 5.34
N GLN A 94 -11.95 16.10 5.17
CA GLN A 94 -12.06 14.64 5.04
C GLN A 94 -12.48 13.95 6.36
N GLY A 95 -12.46 14.65 7.50
CA GLY A 95 -12.88 14.11 8.78
C GLY A 95 -12.06 12.92 9.31
N SER A 96 -10.84 12.73 8.80
CA SER A 96 -9.95 11.65 9.24
C SER A 96 -9.43 11.84 10.67
N THR A 97 -9.42 13.10 11.14
CA THR A 97 -8.99 13.51 12.47
C THR A 97 -10.09 14.31 13.15
N PRO A 98 -10.16 14.35 14.50
CA PRO A 98 -11.26 15.01 15.21
C PRO A 98 -11.26 16.54 15.07
N ASP A 99 -10.09 17.15 14.94
CA ASP A 99 -9.95 18.61 14.89
C ASP A 99 -8.64 19.06 14.21
N ALA A 100 -8.49 20.39 14.09
CA ALA A 100 -7.33 21.00 13.44
C ALA A 100 -6.01 20.81 14.22
N ALA A 101 -6.05 20.63 15.53
CA ALA A 101 -4.84 20.41 16.33
C ALA A 101 -4.31 18.99 16.09
N ALA A 102 -5.18 17.99 16.19
CA ALA A 102 -4.85 16.60 15.88
C ALA A 102 -4.37 16.44 14.42
N LEU A 103 -4.97 17.17 13.48
CA LEU A 103 -4.49 17.17 12.09
C LEU A 103 -3.06 17.70 11.96
N ARG A 104 -2.72 18.80 12.68
CA ARG A 104 -1.34 19.34 12.65
C ARG A 104 -0.32 18.32 13.19
N ASP A 105 -0.65 17.68 14.30
CA ASP A 105 0.22 16.65 14.91
C ASP A 105 0.43 15.46 13.95
N ASP A 106 -0.63 14.97 13.33
CA ASP A 106 -0.58 13.90 12.34
C ASP A 106 0.25 14.30 11.11
N LEU A 107 0.06 15.53 10.59
CA LEU A 107 0.83 16.06 9.46
C LEU A 107 2.31 16.21 9.79
N ASP A 108 2.65 16.73 10.98
CA ASP A 108 4.02 16.89 11.42
C ASP A 108 4.75 15.55 11.54
N GLU A 109 4.07 14.51 11.96
CA GLU A 109 4.64 13.16 12.00
C GLU A 109 4.85 12.57 10.61
N LEU A 110 3.88 12.74 9.71
CA LEU A 110 4.00 12.29 8.32
C LEU A 110 5.07 13.06 7.54
N LEU A 111 5.27 14.34 7.82
CA LEU A 111 6.37 15.16 7.27
C LEU A 111 7.72 14.69 7.82
N ARG A 112 7.85 14.45 9.14
CA ARG A 112 9.08 13.94 9.77
C ARG A 112 9.49 12.57 9.22
N SER A 113 8.53 11.69 8.96
CA SER A 113 8.79 10.38 8.35
C SER A 113 8.96 10.45 6.82
N SER A 114 8.89 11.65 6.23
CA SER A 114 8.96 11.87 4.77
C SER A 114 7.91 11.09 3.96
N LEU A 115 6.77 10.76 4.57
CA LEU A 115 5.62 10.19 3.87
C LEU A 115 4.78 11.26 3.18
N LEU A 116 4.86 12.49 3.67
CA LEU A 116 4.34 13.69 3.01
C LEU A 116 5.47 14.69 2.75
N THR A 117 5.29 15.50 1.72
CA THR A 117 6.08 16.68 1.42
C THR A 117 5.16 17.90 1.41
N ARG A 118 5.60 19.01 1.98
CA ARG A 118 4.87 20.27 1.97
C ARG A 118 5.47 21.22 0.93
N GLY A 119 4.63 21.95 0.20
CA GLY A 119 5.09 22.87 -0.83
C GLY A 119 3.97 23.79 -1.32
N PHE A 120 4.20 24.37 -2.48
CA PHE A 120 3.28 25.32 -3.12
C PHE A 120 2.89 24.85 -4.51
N MET A 121 1.68 25.20 -4.92
CA MET A 121 1.24 25.08 -6.31
C MET A 121 1.58 26.37 -7.05
N LEU A 122 2.50 26.29 -8.02
CA LEU A 122 3.06 27.45 -8.73
C LEU A 122 2.82 27.35 -10.24
N ASN A 123 2.57 28.50 -10.86
CA ASN A 123 2.40 28.66 -12.30
C ASN A 123 3.73 29.04 -12.96
N CYS A 124 4.11 28.35 -14.01
CA CYS A 124 5.24 28.80 -14.85
C CYS A 124 4.86 30.02 -15.69
N GLY A 125 5.68 31.06 -15.66
CA GLY A 125 5.48 32.27 -16.46
C GLY A 125 5.58 32.04 -17.98
N GLU A 126 6.42 31.07 -18.39
CA GLU A 126 6.67 30.77 -19.79
C GLU A 126 5.65 29.79 -20.36
N CYS A 127 5.57 28.58 -19.84
CA CYS A 127 4.72 27.54 -20.38
C CYS A 127 3.34 27.42 -19.72
N ARG A 128 3.05 28.25 -18.70
CA ARG A 128 1.78 28.32 -17.95
C ARG A 128 1.36 27.00 -17.27
N THR A 129 2.28 26.06 -17.14
CA THR A 129 2.00 24.80 -16.44
C THR A 129 1.96 25.05 -14.94
N VAL A 130 0.93 24.52 -14.27
CA VAL A 130 0.85 24.41 -12.81
C VAL A 130 1.73 23.25 -12.35
N GLN A 131 2.53 23.47 -11.31
CA GLN A 131 3.36 22.42 -10.71
C GLN A 131 3.38 22.52 -9.21
N PHE A 132 3.53 21.39 -8.54
CA PHE A 132 3.86 21.35 -7.12
C PHE A 132 5.36 21.56 -6.96
N THR A 133 5.75 22.51 -6.10
CA THR A 133 7.15 22.79 -5.77
C THR A 133 7.34 22.64 -4.26
N PRO A 134 8.13 21.64 -3.81
CA PRO A 134 8.47 21.47 -2.40
C PRO A 134 9.07 22.73 -1.80
N ILE A 135 8.79 22.98 -0.53
CA ILE A 135 9.25 24.20 0.15
C ILE A 135 10.78 24.32 0.14
N GLU A 136 11.49 23.20 0.17
CA GLU A 136 12.95 23.13 0.14
C GLU A 136 13.54 23.58 -1.21
N ARG A 137 12.71 23.65 -2.26
CA ARG A 137 13.09 24.07 -3.62
C ARG A 137 12.58 25.46 -3.98
N VAL A 138 11.93 26.13 -3.04
CA VAL A 138 11.37 27.46 -3.24
C VAL A 138 12.31 28.50 -2.64
N GLY A 139 12.82 29.41 -3.48
CA GLY A 139 13.61 30.57 -3.08
C GLY A 139 13.03 31.84 -3.71
N ARG A 140 13.87 32.84 -4.00
CA ARG A 140 13.47 33.99 -4.81
C ARG A 140 13.01 33.58 -6.20
N THR A 141 13.51 32.45 -6.66
CA THR A 141 13.20 31.85 -7.96
C THR A 141 12.96 30.36 -7.79
N TYR A 142 12.24 29.76 -8.75
CA TYR A 142 12.02 28.32 -8.84
C TYR A 142 12.07 27.85 -10.30
N PRO A 143 12.65 26.67 -10.60
CA PRO A 143 12.68 26.12 -11.94
C PRO A 143 11.33 25.47 -12.30
N CYS A 144 10.90 25.64 -13.54
CA CYS A 144 9.79 24.86 -14.08
C CYS A 144 10.23 23.44 -14.41
N THR A 145 9.54 22.44 -13.87
CA THR A 145 9.85 21.03 -14.11
C THR A 145 9.55 20.58 -15.55
N ARG A 146 8.69 21.33 -16.28
CA ARG A 146 8.29 21.01 -17.65
C ARG A 146 9.20 21.64 -18.71
N CYS A 147 9.48 22.95 -18.63
CA CYS A 147 10.24 23.67 -19.65
C CYS A 147 11.61 24.14 -19.21
N GLY A 148 11.99 23.94 -17.94
CA GLY A 148 13.28 24.36 -17.38
C GLY A 148 13.40 25.87 -17.11
N ALA A 149 12.38 26.69 -17.44
CA ALA A 149 12.43 28.12 -17.22
C ALA A 149 12.59 28.47 -15.75
N LEU A 150 13.46 29.42 -15.42
CA LEU A 150 13.61 29.93 -14.06
C LEU A 150 12.62 31.09 -13.85
N ASN A 151 11.67 30.90 -12.93
CA ASN A 151 10.62 31.85 -12.63
C ASN A 151 10.93 32.62 -11.36
N SER A 152 10.67 33.94 -11.32
CA SER A 152 10.65 34.69 -10.09
C SER A 152 9.41 34.39 -9.29
N LEU A 153 9.54 34.27 -7.96
CA LEU A 153 8.43 33.99 -7.05
C LEU A 153 7.70 35.31 -6.75
N THR A 154 6.69 35.61 -7.54
CA THR A 154 5.84 36.80 -7.42
C THR A 154 4.38 36.41 -7.23
N GLY A 155 3.53 37.33 -6.78
CA GLY A 155 2.13 37.04 -6.41
C GLY A 155 1.27 36.45 -7.55
N ASP A 156 1.61 36.74 -8.80
CA ASP A 156 0.94 36.22 -9.99
C ASP A 156 1.34 34.77 -10.33
N ARG A 157 2.28 34.19 -9.58
CA ARG A 157 2.72 32.79 -9.75
C ARG A 157 1.98 31.80 -8.88
N TRP A 158 1.27 32.25 -7.88
CA TRP A 158 0.43 31.37 -7.07
C TRP A 158 -0.69 30.77 -7.91
N HIS A 159 -0.98 29.51 -7.71
CA HIS A 159 -2.03 28.80 -8.46
C HIS A 159 -3.40 29.51 -8.33
N ARG A 160 -3.69 30.07 -7.16
CA ARG A 160 -4.85 30.93 -6.91
C ARG A 160 -4.37 32.37 -6.85
N ALA A 161 -4.26 33.01 -8.02
CA ALA A 161 -3.87 34.42 -8.09
C ALA A 161 -4.85 35.31 -7.31
N GLY A 162 -4.30 36.23 -6.53
CA GLY A 162 -5.09 37.16 -5.71
C GLY A 162 -5.45 36.67 -4.30
N SER A 163 -5.05 35.45 -3.90
CA SER A 163 -5.10 34.95 -2.53
C SER A 163 -3.71 34.89 -1.91
N GLU A 164 -3.66 34.83 -0.58
CA GLU A 164 -2.42 34.51 0.12
C GLU A 164 -1.99 33.08 -0.24
N PRO A 165 -0.66 32.84 -0.33
CA PRO A 165 -0.15 31.50 -0.63
C PRO A 165 -0.53 30.51 0.47
N GLU A 166 -1.07 29.37 0.07
CA GLU A 166 -1.38 28.27 0.97
C GLU A 166 -0.48 27.08 0.70
N PHE A 167 -0.21 26.29 1.73
CA PHE A 167 0.53 25.04 1.59
C PHE A 167 -0.34 23.95 1.00
N TYR A 168 0.26 23.21 0.09
CA TYR A 168 -0.22 21.92 -0.38
C TYR A 168 0.67 20.80 0.14
N TYR A 169 0.08 19.65 0.33
CA TYR A 169 0.78 18.42 0.70
C TYR A 169 0.79 17.46 -0.48
N ASP A 170 1.92 16.80 -0.66
CA ASP A 170 2.16 15.77 -1.67
C ASP A 170 2.51 14.45 -1.00
N LEU A 171 1.94 13.35 -1.49
CA LEU A 171 2.20 12.03 -0.99
C LEU A 171 3.51 11.48 -1.55
N HIS A 172 4.35 10.88 -0.69
CA HIS A 172 5.58 10.23 -1.14
C HIS A 172 5.29 9.21 -2.24
N PRO A 173 6.09 9.15 -3.33
CA PRO A 173 5.80 8.29 -4.48
C PRO A 173 5.61 6.81 -4.14
N ALA A 174 6.43 6.25 -3.22
CA ALA A 174 6.27 4.86 -2.79
C ALA A 174 4.90 4.63 -2.12
N MET A 175 4.49 5.53 -1.20
CA MET A 175 3.19 5.42 -0.54
C MET A 175 2.04 5.61 -1.52
N ARG A 176 2.20 6.50 -2.50
CA ARG A 176 1.24 6.70 -3.59
C ARG A 176 1.04 5.40 -4.40
N THR A 177 2.12 4.73 -4.77
CA THR A 177 2.06 3.45 -5.49
C THR A 177 1.37 2.38 -4.65
N ILE A 178 1.77 2.21 -3.39
CA ILE A 178 1.15 1.23 -2.48
C ILE A 178 -0.37 1.43 -2.38
N LEU A 179 -0.81 2.67 -2.18
CA LEU A 179 -2.24 2.97 -2.05
C LEU A 179 -3.00 2.81 -3.37
N LYS A 180 -2.38 3.15 -4.51
CA LYS A 180 -2.99 3.02 -5.84
C LYS A 180 -3.23 1.55 -6.20
N ASP A 181 -2.30 0.69 -5.85
CA ASP A 181 -2.36 -0.74 -6.15
C ASP A 181 -3.04 -1.54 -5.00
N SER A 182 -3.76 -0.84 -4.10
CA SER A 182 -4.48 -1.42 -2.97
C SER A 182 -3.61 -2.20 -1.98
N GLY A 183 -2.31 -1.94 -1.97
CA GLY A 183 -1.36 -2.57 -1.03
C GLY A 183 -1.63 -2.21 0.44
N ASP A 184 -2.47 -1.20 0.73
CA ASP A 184 -2.99 -0.94 2.06
C ASP A 184 -3.84 -2.11 2.59
N LEU A 185 -4.57 -2.83 1.73
CA LEU A 185 -5.37 -3.99 2.13
C LEU A 185 -4.50 -5.12 2.68
N THR A 186 -3.36 -5.37 2.06
CA THR A 186 -2.37 -6.34 2.55
C THR A 186 -1.89 -5.99 3.97
N LEU A 187 -1.60 -4.72 4.22
CA LEU A 187 -1.19 -4.23 5.54
C LEU A 187 -2.34 -4.30 6.57
N LEU A 188 -3.57 -4.00 6.15
CA LEU A 188 -4.76 -4.12 6.98
C LEU A 188 -5.04 -5.58 7.35
N LEU A 189 -4.92 -6.49 6.39
CA LEU A 189 -5.02 -7.94 6.65
C LEU A 189 -3.93 -8.38 7.63
N GLY A 190 -2.67 -7.99 7.38
CA GLY A 190 -1.55 -8.27 8.28
C GLY A 190 -1.79 -7.75 9.70
N ASN A 191 -2.38 -6.55 9.85
CA ASN A 191 -2.76 -6.00 11.14
C ASN A 191 -3.85 -6.83 11.84
N ARG A 192 -4.87 -7.27 11.11
CA ARG A 192 -5.93 -8.15 11.65
C ARG A 192 -5.37 -9.47 12.17
N LEU A 193 -4.43 -10.06 11.44
CA LEU A 193 -3.79 -11.31 11.85
C LEU A 193 -2.84 -11.11 13.05
N ALA A 194 -2.14 -9.99 13.10
CA ALA A 194 -1.19 -9.69 14.18
C ALA A 194 -1.84 -9.35 15.52
N ARG A 195 -3.08 -8.78 15.52
CA ARG A 195 -3.74 -8.25 16.74
C ARG A 195 -3.91 -9.25 17.87
N LEU A 196 -4.05 -10.53 17.57
CA LEU A 196 -4.32 -11.61 18.55
C LEU A 196 -3.20 -12.65 18.53
N ALA A 197 -2.05 -12.33 17.95
CA ALA A 197 -0.91 -13.22 17.87
C ALA A 197 0.10 -12.89 18.99
N GLU A 198 0.67 -13.91 19.59
CA GLU A 198 1.83 -13.77 20.48
C GLU A 198 3.11 -13.57 19.66
N GLU A 199 3.24 -14.31 18.57
CA GLU A 199 4.34 -14.18 17.61
C GLU A 199 3.79 -13.90 16.20
N TYR A 200 4.28 -12.82 15.58
CA TYR A 200 3.86 -12.45 14.25
C TYR A 200 4.99 -11.82 13.43
N SER A 201 5.16 -12.32 12.22
CA SER A 201 6.01 -11.70 11.18
C SER A 201 5.36 -11.87 9.82
N ASP A 202 5.57 -10.92 8.91
CA ASP A 202 4.96 -10.96 7.58
C ASP A 202 5.87 -10.43 6.47
N LEU A 203 5.51 -10.80 5.25
CA LEU A 203 6.00 -10.27 3.97
C LEU A 203 4.80 -9.84 3.15
N ALA A 204 4.90 -8.71 2.46
CA ALA A 204 3.89 -8.28 1.49
C ALA A 204 4.39 -8.50 0.08
N GLU A 205 3.48 -8.86 -0.83
CA GLU A 205 3.68 -8.84 -2.27
C GLU A 205 4.90 -9.67 -2.71
N VAL A 206 4.83 -10.98 -2.55
CA VAL A 206 5.91 -11.92 -2.93
C VAL A 206 5.57 -12.59 -4.26
N GLU A 207 6.41 -12.37 -5.26
CA GLU A 207 6.34 -13.00 -6.57
C GLU A 207 7.10 -14.34 -6.60
N PHE A 208 6.50 -15.31 -7.28
CA PHE A 208 7.09 -16.62 -7.54
C PHE A 208 7.23 -16.82 -9.04
N ALA A 209 8.44 -17.13 -9.49
CA ALA A 209 8.77 -17.39 -10.90
C ALA A 209 9.50 -18.71 -11.04
N GLU A 210 9.21 -19.45 -12.11
CA GLU A 210 10.03 -20.61 -12.49
C GLU A 210 11.46 -20.16 -12.81
N GLU A 211 12.42 -21.02 -12.59
CA GLU A 211 13.81 -20.71 -12.86
C GLU A 211 14.00 -20.40 -14.35
N GLY A 212 14.58 -19.24 -14.68
CA GLY A 212 14.75 -18.77 -16.05
C GLY A 212 13.52 -18.09 -16.67
N ALA A 213 12.36 -18.07 -16.01
CA ALA A 213 11.18 -17.37 -16.52
C ALA A 213 11.36 -15.84 -16.41
N GLY A 214 10.96 -15.11 -17.47
CA GLY A 214 11.02 -13.65 -17.52
C GLY A 214 9.86 -12.95 -16.80
N LYS A 215 8.84 -13.70 -16.34
CA LYS A 215 7.67 -13.19 -15.63
C LYS A 215 7.31 -14.09 -14.47
N PRO A 216 6.72 -13.54 -13.39
CA PRO A 216 6.22 -14.35 -12.29
C PRO A 216 5.06 -15.24 -12.74
N SER A 217 5.03 -16.47 -12.21
CA SER A 217 3.93 -17.42 -12.42
C SER A 217 2.72 -17.03 -11.57
N PHE A 218 2.98 -16.56 -10.36
CA PHE A 218 1.97 -16.01 -9.45
C PHE A 218 2.62 -15.08 -8.41
N GLU A 219 1.78 -14.30 -7.74
CA GLU A 219 2.13 -13.42 -6.63
C GLU A 219 1.26 -13.78 -5.42
N ILE A 220 1.76 -13.59 -4.22
CA ILE A 220 1.02 -13.72 -2.96
C ILE A 220 1.06 -12.37 -2.27
N ASP A 221 -0.11 -11.80 -1.97
CA ASP A 221 -0.21 -10.47 -1.37
C ASP A 221 0.35 -10.46 0.05
N LEU A 222 0.13 -11.52 0.85
CA LEU A 222 0.65 -11.64 2.21
C LEU A 222 1.16 -13.06 2.48
N ILE A 223 2.38 -13.16 3.01
CA ILE A 223 2.88 -14.37 3.64
C ILE A 223 3.19 -14.01 5.09
N ALA A 224 2.63 -14.73 6.05
CA ALA A 224 2.85 -14.46 7.46
C ALA A 224 3.15 -15.74 8.25
N HIS A 225 3.98 -15.59 9.28
CA HIS A 225 4.12 -16.56 10.36
C HIS A 225 3.35 -16.02 11.55
N ARG A 226 2.42 -16.81 12.06
CA ARG A 226 1.56 -16.46 13.18
C ARG A 226 1.44 -17.62 14.16
N ASP A 227 1.98 -17.49 15.37
CA ASP A 227 1.84 -18.48 16.46
C ASP A 227 2.18 -19.91 16.04
N GLY A 228 3.18 -20.09 15.17
CA GLY A 228 3.58 -21.38 14.63
C GLY A 228 2.95 -21.74 13.27
N ASP A 229 1.85 -21.12 12.87
CA ASP A 229 1.18 -21.33 11.58
C ASP A 229 1.82 -20.49 10.47
N LEU A 230 1.97 -21.09 9.29
CA LEU A 230 2.24 -20.37 8.05
C LEU A 230 0.92 -19.98 7.38
N VAL A 231 0.73 -18.69 7.20
CA VAL A 231 -0.48 -18.09 6.62
C VAL A 231 -0.13 -17.47 5.27
N ILE A 232 -0.91 -17.76 4.23
CA ILE A 232 -0.90 -16.99 2.99
C ILE A 232 -2.19 -16.20 2.85
N GLY A 233 -2.10 -14.98 2.32
CA GLY A 233 -3.22 -14.05 2.19
C GLY A 233 -3.38 -13.54 0.77
N GLU A 234 -4.64 -13.40 0.34
CA GLU A 234 -5.06 -12.69 -0.87
C GLU A 234 -6.00 -11.57 -0.50
N CYS A 235 -5.74 -10.36 -1.01
CA CYS A 235 -6.52 -9.16 -0.73
C CYS A 235 -7.19 -8.63 -1.98
N LYS A 236 -8.47 -8.21 -1.87
CA LYS A 236 -9.23 -7.62 -2.98
C LYS A 236 -10.03 -6.40 -2.51
N GLU A 237 -10.11 -5.38 -3.36
CA GLU A 237 -11.03 -4.25 -3.16
C GLU A 237 -12.49 -4.71 -3.18
N GLY A 238 -12.79 -5.68 -4.03
CA GLY A 238 -14.10 -6.24 -4.29
C GLY A 238 -14.16 -7.75 -4.08
N ASP A 239 -14.81 -8.41 -5.02
CA ASP A 239 -14.94 -9.86 -5.11
C ASP A 239 -13.72 -10.51 -5.80
N LEU A 240 -13.74 -11.83 -5.94
CA LEU A 240 -12.71 -12.60 -6.65
C LEU A 240 -12.86 -12.54 -8.18
N GLY A 241 -13.79 -11.73 -8.69
CA GLY A 241 -14.13 -11.66 -10.10
C GLY A 241 -15.06 -12.79 -10.56
N GLY A 242 -15.35 -12.83 -11.86
CA GLY A 242 -16.29 -13.79 -12.44
C GLY A 242 -15.63 -14.92 -13.22
N GLY A 243 -16.33 -16.04 -13.34
CA GLY A 243 -16.05 -17.11 -14.30
C GLY A 243 -14.64 -17.69 -14.23
N GLN A 244 -13.97 -17.78 -15.38
CA GLN A 244 -12.64 -18.39 -15.51
C GLN A 244 -11.57 -17.63 -14.72
N THR A 245 -11.66 -16.30 -14.61
CA THR A 245 -10.71 -15.48 -13.84
C THR A 245 -10.72 -15.87 -12.37
N ARG A 246 -11.91 -16.04 -11.76
CA ARG A 246 -12.08 -16.49 -10.39
C ARG A 246 -11.41 -17.85 -10.14
N GLN A 247 -11.71 -18.82 -11.01
CA GLN A 247 -11.15 -20.16 -10.89
C GLN A 247 -9.62 -20.16 -10.98
N GLN A 248 -9.05 -19.40 -11.93
CA GLN A 248 -7.60 -19.29 -12.09
C GLN A 248 -6.94 -18.64 -10.88
N LEU A 249 -7.56 -17.58 -10.32
CA LEU A 249 -7.04 -16.91 -9.12
C LEU A 249 -7.04 -17.87 -7.94
N ILE A 250 -8.18 -18.55 -7.68
CA ILE A 250 -8.28 -19.52 -6.60
C ILE A 250 -7.24 -20.64 -6.79
N ALA A 251 -7.14 -21.20 -8.00
CA ALA A 251 -6.18 -22.26 -8.29
C ALA A 251 -4.75 -21.84 -7.95
N LYS A 252 -4.31 -20.65 -8.37
CA LYS A 252 -2.98 -20.12 -8.05
C LYS A 252 -2.72 -19.99 -6.55
N ARG A 253 -3.73 -19.62 -5.76
CA ARG A 253 -3.58 -19.53 -4.30
C ARG A 253 -3.49 -20.91 -3.64
N LEU A 254 -4.24 -21.88 -4.17
CA LEU A 254 -4.13 -23.26 -3.71
C LEU A 254 -2.77 -23.87 -4.08
N ASP A 255 -2.25 -23.63 -5.31
CA ASP A 255 -0.92 -24.05 -5.73
C ASP A 255 0.17 -23.44 -4.82
N ALA A 256 0.03 -22.15 -4.48
CA ALA A 256 0.94 -21.48 -3.55
C ALA A 256 0.89 -22.08 -2.14
N ALA A 257 -0.30 -22.42 -1.65
CA ALA A 257 -0.48 -23.06 -0.34
C ALA A 257 0.18 -24.45 -0.30
N GLU A 258 0.06 -25.23 -1.37
CA GLU A 258 0.74 -26.53 -1.48
C GLU A 258 2.26 -26.39 -1.55
N LEU A 259 2.77 -25.45 -2.38
CA LEU A 259 4.20 -25.17 -2.52
C LEU A 259 4.83 -24.80 -1.18
N LEU A 260 4.20 -23.90 -0.45
CA LEU A 260 4.69 -23.39 0.83
C LEU A 260 4.28 -24.27 2.01
N ARG A 261 3.42 -25.26 1.82
CA ARG A 261 2.80 -26.07 2.88
C ARG A 261 2.13 -25.17 3.93
N ALA A 262 1.36 -24.21 3.44
CA ALA A 262 0.66 -23.26 4.32
C ALA A 262 -0.38 -23.99 5.19
N ASP A 263 -0.46 -23.59 6.47
CA ASP A 263 -1.45 -24.09 7.41
C ASP A 263 -2.80 -23.39 7.21
N ARG A 264 -2.75 -22.13 6.73
CA ARG A 264 -3.94 -21.30 6.52
C ARG A 264 -3.87 -20.50 5.23
N ILE A 265 -5.03 -20.35 4.59
CA ILE A 265 -5.27 -19.46 3.44
C ILE A 265 -6.32 -18.45 3.86
N VAL A 266 -6.00 -17.17 3.77
CA VAL A 266 -6.89 -16.09 4.18
C VAL A 266 -7.23 -15.21 2.98
N PHE A 267 -8.52 -15.05 2.71
CA PHE A 267 -9.03 -14.11 1.72
C PHE A 267 -9.55 -12.87 2.43
N GLY A 268 -8.95 -11.70 2.12
CA GLY A 268 -9.30 -10.41 2.68
C GLY A 268 -9.99 -9.51 1.65
N THR A 269 -11.08 -8.81 2.05
CA THR A 269 -11.75 -7.85 1.15
C THR A 269 -12.08 -6.53 1.84
N ALA A 270 -12.13 -5.44 1.05
CA ALA A 270 -12.66 -4.16 1.50
C ALA A 270 -14.20 -4.13 1.55
N LEU A 271 -14.88 -5.08 0.92
CA LEU A 271 -16.33 -5.19 0.99
C LEU A 271 -16.80 -5.45 2.43
N PRO A 272 -18.01 -4.98 2.81
CA PRO A 272 -18.60 -5.28 4.11
C PRO A 272 -18.76 -6.79 4.38
N GLU A 273 -18.98 -7.57 3.33
CA GLU A 273 -19.17 -9.02 3.39
C GLU A 273 -18.56 -9.68 2.15
N TRP A 274 -18.02 -10.88 2.30
CA TRP A 274 -17.61 -11.71 1.17
C TRP A 274 -18.83 -12.26 0.43
N PRO A 275 -18.90 -12.15 -0.90
CA PRO A 275 -19.95 -12.79 -1.68
C PRO A 275 -19.98 -14.31 -1.42
N THR A 276 -21.17 -14.86 -1.15
CA THR A 276 -21.32 -16.30 -0.87
C THR A 276 -20.79 -17.17 -2.00
N GLY A 277 -21.02 -16.77 -3.27
CA GLY A 277 -20.51 -17.50 -4.43
C GLY A 277 -18.98 -17.57 -4.52
N ASP A 278 -18.26 -16.60 -3.96
CA ASP A 278 -16.79 -16.63 -3.88
C ASP A 278 -16.33 -17.63 -2.81
N GLN A 279 -16.94 -17.58 -1.64
CA GLN A 279 -16.63 -18.51 -0.56
C GLN A 279 -16.85 -19.97 -0.98
N ASP A 280 -18.00 -20.23 -1.63
CA ASP A 280 -18.37 -21.57 -2.11
C ASP A 280 -17.41 -22.06 -3.21
N ALA A 281 -17.02 -21.17 -4.14
CA ALA A 281 -16.07 -21.50 -5.18
C ALA A 281 -14.69 -21.89 -4.61
N VAL A 282 -14.19 -21.14 -3.63
CA VAL A 282 -12.91 -21.43 -2.95
C VAL A 282 -13.01 -22.77 -2.22
N ARG A 283 -14.03 -22.98 -1.38
CA ARG A 283 -14.18 -24.22 -0.61
C ARG A 283 -14.36 -25.45 -1.51
N THR A 284 -15.13 -25.32 -2.58
CA THR A 284 -15.35 -26.40 -3.55
C THR A 284 -14.06 -26.80 -4.23
N LEU A 285 -13.30 -25.83 -4.75
CA LEU A 285 -12.03 -26.11 -5.44
C LEU A 285 -10.97 -26.67 -4.48
N ALA A 286 -10.87 -26.13 -3.27
CA ALA A 286 -9.96 -26.62 -2.24
C ALA A 286 -10.29 -28.08 -1.84
N SER A 287 -11.57 -28.39 -1.63
CA SER A 287 -12.03 -29.75 -1.32
C SER A 287 -11.71 -30.72 -2.45
N SER A 288 -11.98 -30.34 -3.70
CA SER A 288 -11.69 -31.19 -4.87
C SER A 288 -10.21 -31.49 -5.07
N ARG A 289 -9.33 -30.63 -4.57
CA ARG A 289 -7.86 -30.78 -4.61
C ARG A 289 -7.31 -31.45 -3.34
N GLY A 290 -8.11 -31.67 -2.33
CA GLY A 290 -7.66 -32.23 -1.05
C GLY A 290 -6.77 -31.31 -0.23
N ILE A 291 -6.91 -29.99 -0.40
CA ILE A 291 -6.15 -28.98 0.36
C ILE A 291 -6.48 -29.13 1.85
N LYS A 292 -5.45 -29.25 2.69
CA LYS A 292 -5.57 -29.40 4.14
C LYS A 292 -5.51 -28.10 4.90
N ALA A 293 -5.05 -27.02 4.26
CA ALA A 293 -4.98 -25.70 4.87
C ALA A 293 -6.38 -25.21 5.29
N GLN A 294 -6.48 -24.59 6.45
CA GLN A 294 -7.69 -23.91 6.88
C GLN A 294 -7.96 -22.70 5.97
N ILE A 295 -9.22 -22.48 5.58
CA ILE A 295 -9.61 -21.38 4.72
C ILE A 295 -10.49 -20.42 5.48
N ASP A 296 -10.02 -19.16 5.58
CA ASP A 296 -10.70 -18.09 6.28
C ASP A 296 -11.03 -16.94 5.32
N PHE A 297 -12.15 -16.25 5.61
CA PHE A 297 -12.60 -15.07 4.88
C PHE A 297 -12.73 -13.89 5.84
N ILE A 298 -12.03 -12.81 5.57
CA ILE A 298 -12.06 -11.57 6.36
C ILE A 298 -12.61 -10.46 5.48
N ALA A 299 -13.74 -9.90 5.88
CA ALA A 299 -14.38 -8.78 5.20
C ALA A 299 -14.11 -7.45 5.94
N ASP A 300 -14.51 -6.34 5.31
CA ASP A 300 -14.52 -5.00 5.90
C ASP A 300 -13.13 -4.58 6.43
N LEU A 301 -12.08 -4.87 5.64
CA LEU A 301 -10.70 -4.58 6.05
C LEU A 301 -10.44 -3.10 6.34
N ARG A 302 -11.20 -2.18 5.71
CA ARG A 302 -11.03 -0.72 5.88
C ARG A 302 -11.82 -0.14 7.05
N ARG A 303 -12.70 -0.91 7.66
CA ARG A 303 -13.46 -0.47 8.84
C ARG A 303 -12.66 -0.75 10.11
N HIS A 304 -12.40 0.30 10.85
CA HIS A 304 -11.66 0.28 12.12
C HIS A 304 -12.45 0.95 13.22
#